data_11b79790c57cb5588c88460809de4634
#
_entry.id   11b79790c57cb5588c88460809de4634
#
_cell.length_a   1.000
_cell.length_b   1.000
_cell.length_c   1.000
_cell.angle_alpha   90.00
_cell.angle_beta   90.00
_cell.angle_gamma   90.00
#
_symmetry.space_group_name_H-M   'P 1'
#
loop_
_entity.id
_entity.type
_entity.pdbx_description
1 polymer ?
#
loop_
_entity_poly.entity_id
_entity_poly.type
_entity_poly.pdbx_seq_one_letter_code
_entity_poly.pdbx_strand_id
1 'polypeptide(L)'
;MSEIKKSSWLESLSVYKDIRMLRILLLGSISGFPWVLIASSLSLWLKEEGLSRSTIGWAGLIFVVFGWNWVWSPLIDRIRIPFLTNKLGHRRSWIVLMQSLILISLLVWSFINPTQNLALLIGVGLIIAIASATQDITVDALRIEQINENEGKSMAAGAAMAVVGWWTGYKLGGVIALFSAEFFQKMGIEDYWQTTFLVLGVVIILMNIALMFVYEPIETNRETKQRETDKLIEKELGSRNIITTFMAYIVGTIGGPVISFFKKNGFAIAAGILGFVFLFKIGEAFLGRMSIVFYKEIGFSKGQIAIYSKGLGW
;
A
#
# COMPACT_ATOMS: atom_id res chain seq x y z
N MET A 1 40.89 -16.65 2.64
CA MET A 1 40.34 -15.37 2.22
C MET A 1 39.91 -15.50 0.77
N SER A 2 38.64 -15.71 0.48
CA SER A 2 38.13 -15.77 -0.89
C SER A 2 38.12 -14.36 -1.46
N GLU A 3 38.83 -14.13 -2.56
CA GLU A 3 38.77 -12.88 -3.33
C GLU A 3 37.32 -12.58 -3.67
N ILE A 4 36.82 -11.47 -3.15
CA ILE A 4 35.52 -10.90 -3.56
C ILE A 4 35.70 -10.39 -4.99
N LYS A 5 35.33 -11.22 -5.97
CA LYS A 5 35.30 -10.86 -7.38
C LYS A 5 34.41 -9.61 -7.53
N LYS A 6 35.00 -8.46 -7.76
CA LYS A 6 34.23 -7.23 -8.03
C LYS A 6 33.41 -7.46 -9.30
N SER A 7 32.10 -7.70 -9.14
CA SER A 7 31.21 -7.80 -10.29
C SER A 7 31.21 -6.45 -11.03
N SER A 8 31.29 -6.49 -12.36
CA SER A 8 31.17 -5.31 -13.21
C SER A 8 29.79 -4.64 -12.97
N TRP A 9 29.73 -3.31 -13.06
CA TRP A 9 28.49 -2.55 -12.90
C TRP A 9 27.38 -3.04 -13.88
N LEU A 10 27.77 -3.37 -15.12
CA LEU A 10 26.89 -3.94 -16.13
C LEU A 10 26.37 -5.35 -15.74
N GLU A 11 27.20 -6.15 -15.08
CA GLU A 11 26.82 -7.47 -14.58
C GLU A 11 25.80 -7.38 -13.43
N SER A 12 25.91 -6.32 -12.61
CA SER A 12 24.92 -6.04 -11.56
C SER A 12 23.58 -5.58 -12.11
N LEU A 13 23.55 -4.93 -13.27
CA LEU A 13 22.31 -4.51 -13.94
C LEU A 13 21.61 -5.67 -14.67
N SER A 14 22.29 -6.77 -14.98
CA SER A 14 21.71 -7.90 -15.69
C SER A 14 20.55 -8.56 -14.92
N VAL A 15 20.55 -8.48 -13.59
CA VAL A 15 19.48 -8.97 -12.71
C VAL A 15 18.12 -8.32 -13.06
N TYR A 16 18.12 -7.05 -13.47
CA TYR A 16 16.87 -6.34 -13.81
C TYR A 16 16.23 -6.74 -15.15
N LYS A 17 16.91 -7.57 -15.95
CA LYS A 17 16.36 -8.16 -17.19
C LYS A 17 15.45 -9.36 -16.91
N ASP A 18 15.45 -9.88 -15.70
CA ASP A 18 14.58 -10.98 -15.30
C ASP A 18 13.12 -10.53 -15.33
N ILE A 19 12.25 -11.33 -15.95
CA ILE A 19 10.79 -11.08 -16.04
C ILE A 19 10.16 -10.93 -14.64
N ARG A 20 10.74 -11.56 -13.62
CA ARG A 20 10.30 -11.43 -12.23
C ARG A 20 10.38 -9.99 -11.74
N MET A 21 11.39 -9.23 -12.18
CA MET A 21 11.54 -7.81 -11.81
C MET A 21 10.40 -6.96 -12.39
N LEU A 22 9.96 -7.25 -13.62
CA LEU A 22 8.79 -6.59 -14.21
C LEU A 22 7.50 -6.92 -13.44
N ARG A 23 7.32 -8.18 -13.04
CA ARG A 23 6.17 -8.58 -12.21
C ARG A 23 6.18 -7.86 -10.86
N ILE A 24 7.34 -7.73 -10.23
CA ILE A 24 7.51 -7.02 -8.96
C ILE A 24 7.25 -5.52 -9.14
N LEU A 25 7.71 -4.91 -10.24
CA LEU A 25 7.39 -3.52 -10.59
C LEU A 25 5.88 -3.31 -10.69
N LEU A 26 5.18 -4.21 -11.37
CA LEU A 26 3.73 -4.17 -11.51
C LEU A 26 3.03 -4.32 -10.16
N LEU A 27 3.45 -5.28 -9.34
CA LEU A 27 2.92 -5.47 -7.99
C LEU A 27 3.12 -4.21 -7.13
N GLY A 28 4.30 -3.60 -7.18
CA GLY A 28 4.55 -2.32 -6.53
C GLY A 28 3.61 -1.23 -7.03
N SER A 29 3.39 -1.14 -8.35
CA SER A 29 2.47 -0.14 -8.94
C SER A 29 1.02 -0.34 -8.48
N ILE A 30 0.58 -1.58 -8.37
CA ILE A 30 -0.73 -1.94 -7.82
C ILE A 30 -0.85 -1.49 -6.36
N SER A 31 0.20 -1.66 -5.56
CA SER A 31 0.24 -1.24 -4.16
C SER A 31 0.25 0.29 -3.99
N GLY A 32 1.03 1.01 -4.81
CA GLY A 32 1.15 2.46 -4.71
C GLY A 32 -0.05 3.26 -5.23
N PHE A 33 -0.84 2.69 -6.15
CA PHE A 33 -1.94 3.41 -6.80
C PHE A 33 -3.05 3.86 -5.84
N PRO A 34 -3.57 3.06 -4.89
CA PRO A 34 -4.64 3.49 -4.00
C PRO A 34 -4.28 4.70 -3.12
N TRP A 35 -3.00 4.92 -2.86
CA TRP A 35 -2.54 6.09 -2.13
C TRP A 35 -2.87 7.41 -2.84
N VAL A 36 -2.95 7.40 -4.17
CA VAL A 36 -3.40 8.57 -4.95
C VAL A 36 -4.79 8.99 -4.52
N LEU A 37 -5.69 8.03 -4.33
CA LEU A 37 -7.09 8.25 -4.02
C LEU A 37 -7.25 8.98 -2.68
N ILE A 38 -6.65 8.41 -1.63
CA ILE A 38 -6.83 8.86 -0.25
C ILE A 38 -5.84 9.95 0.19
N ALA A 39 -4.67 10.07 -0.43
CA ALA A 39 -3.70 11.10 -0.07
C ALA A 39 -3.91 12.39 -0.88
N SER A 40 -3.70 12.33 -2.20
CA SER A 40 -3.68 13.54 -3.01
C SER A 40 -5.05 13.93 -3.55
N SER A 41 -5.79 12.98 -4.14
CA SER A 41 -7.09 13.29 -4.77
C SER A 41 -8.14 13.70 -3.76
N LEU A 42 -8.30 12.93 -2.67
CA LEU A 42 -9.23 13.28 -1.59
C LEU A 42 -8.92 14.66 -0.99
N SER A 43 -7.65 14.92 -0.66
CA SER A 43 -7.26 16.20 -0.04
C SER A 43 -7.53 17.39 -0.95
N LEU A 44 -7.26 17.24 -2.26
CA LEU A 44 -7.51 18.31 -3.23
C LEU A 44 -9.00 18.49 -3.52
N TRP A 45 -9.76 17.40 -3.65
CA TRP A 45 -11.19 17.45 -3.78
C TRP A 45 -11.85 18.21 -2.64
N LEU A 46 -11.56 17.82 -1.38
CA LEU A 46 -12.07 18.51 -0.20
C LEU A 46 -11.69 20.00 -0.18
N LYS A 47 -10.48 20.33 -0.65
CA LYS A 47 -10.02 21.73 -0.74
C LYS A 47 -10.81 22.53 -1.79
N GLU A 48 -11.08 21.96 -2.94
CA GLU A 48 -11.83 22.62 -4.03
C GLU A 48 -13.31 22.77 -3.71
N GLU A 49 -13.86 21.90 -2.85
CA GLU A 49 -15.21 22.02 -2.27
C GLU A 49 -15.28 23.05 -1.11
N GLY A 50 -14.19 23.76 -0.83
CA GLY A 50 -14.16 24.83 0.16
C GLY A 50 -14.02 24.38 1.62
N LEU A 51 -13.72 23.12 1.88
CA LEU A 51 -13.55 22.61 3.25
C LEU A 51 -12.29 23.17 3.91
N SER A 52 -12.33 23.34 5.24
CA SER A 52 -11.24 23.93 6.01
C SER A 52 -10.00 23.02 6.03
N ARG A 53 -8.81 23.65 6.18
CA ARG A 53 -7.55 22.89 6.36
C ARG A 53 -7.62 21.90 7.54
N SER A 54 -8.30 22.29 8.61
CA SER A 54 -8.52 21.43 9.78
C SER A 54 -9.32 20.18 9.40
N THR A 55 -10.43 20.35 8.68
CA THR A 55 -11.26 19.22 8.19
C THR A 55 -10.46 18.27 7.30
N ILE A 56 -9.67 18.83 6.37
CA ILE A 56 -8.79 18.03 5.48
C ILE A 56 -7.72 17.30 6.30
N GLY A 57 -7.16 17.95 7.33
CA GLY A 57 -6.21 17.32 8.26
C GLY A 57 -6.82 16.13 9.01
N TRP A 58 -8.01 16.32 9.59
CA TRP A 58 -8.73 15.25 10.28
C TRP A 58 -9.12 14.09 9.37
N ALA A 59 -9.55 14.37 8.13
CA ALA A 59 -9.77 13.32 7.13
C ALA A 59 -8.53 12.45 6.91
N GLY A 60 -7.35 12.96 7.25
CA GLY A 60 -6.09 12.23 7.22
C GLY A 60 -5.93 11.12 8.23
N LEU A 61 -6.74 11.05 9.25
CA LEU A 61 -6.68 9.95 10.23
C LEU A 61 -6.96 8.57 9.60
N ILE A 62 -7.57 8.50 8.42
CA ILE A 62 -7.72 7.23 7.68
C ILE A 62 -6.38 6.53 7.46
N PHE A 63 -5.25 7.26 7.43
CA PHE A 63 -3.92 6.66 7.27
C PHE A 63 -3.39 5.93 8.51
N VAL A 64 -4.00 6.10 9.67
CA VAL A 64 -3.65 5.35 10.89
C VAL A 64 -3.76 3.83 10.65
N VAL A 65 -4.66 3.41 9.78
CA VAL A 65 -4.85 2.00 9.38
C VAL A 65 -3.54 1.35 8.90
N PHE A 66 -2.71 2.08 8.15
CA PHE A 66 -1.44 1.54 7.65
C PHE A 66 -0.41 1.24 8.74
N GLY A 67 -0.51 1.91 9.89
CA GLY A 67 0.32 1.61 11.06
C GLY A 67 -0.13 0.35 11.82
N TRP A 68 -1.35 -0.10 11.58
CA TRP A 68 -1.95 -1.23 12.29
C TRP A 68 -2.17 -2.47 11.40
N ASN A 69 -1.83 -2.42 10.13
CA ASN A 69 -2.10 -3.49 9.16
C ASN A 69 -1.44 -4.84 9.53
N TRP A 70 -0.32 -4.82 10.24
CA TRP A 70 0.36 -6.01 10.76
C TRP A 70 -0.54 -6.83 11.71
N VAL A 71 -1.51 -6.19 12.39
CA VAL A 71 -2.40 -6.84 13.35
C VAL A 71 -3.23 -7.94 12.68
N TRP A 72 -3.71 -7.71 11.45
CA TRP A 72 -4.53 -8.68 10.74
C TRP A 72 -3.79 -9.45 9.63
N SER A 73 -2.48 -9.24 9.47
CA SER A 73 -1.69 -9.98 8.47
C SER A 73 -1.78 -11.51 8.65
N PRO A 74 -1.80 -12.10 9.87
CA PRO A 74 -1.94 -13.54 10.02
C PRO A 74 -3.30 -14.09 9.55
N LEU A 75 -4.34 -13.26 9.58
CA LEU A 75 -5.67 -13.66 9.10
C LEU A 75 -5.64 -13.81 7.58
N ILE A 76 -4.97 -12.88 6.88
CA ILE A 76 -4.81 -12.92 5.43
C ILE A 76 -4.06 -14.18 5.00
N ASP A 77 -3.03 -14.57 5.75
CA ASP A 77 -2.26 -15.78 5.46
C ASP A 77 -3.07 -17.08 5.63
N ARG A 78 -4.06 -17.08 6.50
CA ARG A 78 -4.85 -18.27 6.86
C ARG A 78 -6.16 -18.38 6.10
N ILE A 79 -6.83 -17.26 5.83
CA ILE A 79 -8.16 -17.25 5.23
C ILE A 79 -8.06 -17.41 3.72
N ARG A 80 -8.63 -18.49 3.20
CA ARG A 80 -8.79 -18.72 1.77
C ARG A 80 -10.11 -18.11 1.30
N ILE A 81 -10.07 -17.30 0.25
CA ILE A 81 -11.28 -16.70 -0.32
C ILE A 81 -12.01 -17.76 -1.16
N PRO A 82 -13.26 -18.12 -0.79
CA PRO A 82 -14.02 -19.10 -1.54
C PRO A 82 -14.07 -18.77 -3.04
N PHE A 83 -14.03 -19.78 -3.89
CA PHE A 83 -14.02 -19.72 -5.36
C PHE A 83 -12.81 -19.00 -6.00
N LEU A 84 -12.35 -17.86 -5.45
CA LEU A 84 -11.24 -17.10 -6.02
C LEU A 84 -9.90 -17.80 -5.81
N THR A 85 -9.62 -18.30 -4.61
CA THR A 85 -8.32 -18.93 -4.28
C THR A 85 -8.03 -20.14 -5.18
N ASN A 86 -9.05 -20.93 -5.51
CA ASN A 86 -8.88 -22.10 -6.36
C ASN A 86 -8.58 -21.74 -7.84
N LYS A 87 -8.99 -20.55 -8.29
CA LYS A 87 -8.82 -20.09 -9.68
C LYS A 87 -7.60 -19.22 -9.87
N LEU A 88 -7.33 -18.34 -8.91
CA LEU A 88 -6.32 -17.29 -9.05
C LEU A 88 -5.07 -17.55 -8.24
N GLY A 89 -5.12 -18.41 -7.22
CA GLY A 89 -4.10 -18.52 -6.19
C GLY A 89 -4.50 -17.74 -4.92
N HIS A 90 -3.76 -17.95 -3.84
CA HIS A 90 -4.11 -17.37 -2.53
C HIS A 90 -3.87 -15.86 -2.48
N ARG A 91 -2.68 -15.41 -2.89
CA ARG A 91 -2.28 -14.00 -2.85
C ARG A 91 -3.04 -13.15 -3.86
N ARG A 92 -3.09 -13.60 -5.11
CA ARG A 92 -3.82 -12.88 -6.16
C ARG A 92 -5.30 -12.72 -5.85
N SER A 93 -5.91 -13.72 -5.21
CA SER A 93 -7.32 -13.65 -4.78
C SER A 93 -7.56 -12.52 -3.78
N TRP A 94 -6.67 -12.35 -2.80
CA TRP A 94 -6.76 -11.26 -1.84
C TRP A 94 -6.54 -9.90 -2.51
N ILE A 95 -5.57 -9.78 -3.42
CA ILE A 95 -5.33 -8.53 -4.17
C ILE A 95 -6.58 -8.16 -4.99
N VAL A 96 -7.14 -9.12 -5.76
CA VAL A 96 -8.35 -8.88 -6.56
C VAL A 96 -9.54 -8.47 -5.69
N LEU A 97 -9.74 -9.13 -4.54
CA LEU A 97 -10.82 -8.79 -3.62
C LEU A 97 -10.65 -7.36 -3.09
N MET A 98 -9.45 -6.99 -2.66
CA MET A 98 -9.18 -5.64 -2.15
C MET A 98 -9.33 -4.59 -3.23
N GLN A 99 -8.83 -4.83 -4.44
CA GLN A 99 -9.04 -3.92 -5.57
C GLN A 99 -10.51 -3.81 -5.99
N SER A 100 -11.28 -4.90 -5.89
CA SER A 100 -12.72 -4.85 -6.13
C SER A 100 -13.43 -3.99 -5.08
N LEU A 101 -13.02 -4.09 -3.81
CA LEU A 101 -13.54 -3.25 -2.74
C LEU A 101 -13.19 -1.78 -2.95
N ILE A 102 -11.96 -1.47 -3.39
CA ILE A 102 -11.56 -0.11 -3.76
C ILE A 102 -12.39 0.39 -4.95
N LEU A 103 -12.60 -0.42 -5.99
CA LEU A 103 -13.41 -0.08 -7.14
C LEU A 103 -14.85 0.26 -6.76
N ILE A 104 -15.49 -0.56 -5.92
CA ILE A 104 -16.83 -0.29 -5.40
C ILE A 104 -16.83 1.02 -4.59
N SER A 105 -15.81 1.26 -3.79
CA SER A 105 -15.67 2.50 -3.03
C SER A 105 -15.55 3.74 -3.93
N LEU A 106 -14.84 3.63 -5.06
CA LEU A 106 -14.77 4.72 -6.05
C LEU A 106 -16.12 4.96 -6.73
N LEU A 107 -16.86 3.88 -7.04
CA LEU A 107 -18.23 4.03 -7.55
C LEU A 107 -19.12 4.74 -6.53
N VAL A 108 -19.02 4.42 -5.25
CA VAL A 108 -19.76 5.16 -4.20
C VAL A 108 -19.31 6.62 -4.14
N TRP A 109 -18.02 6.93 -4.19
CA TRP A 109 -17.52 8.29 -4.22
C TRP A 109 -18.02 9.11 -5.42
N SER A 110 -18.27 8.45 -6.56
CA SER A 110 -18.80 9.13 -7.75
C SER A 110 -20.23 9.66 -7.59
N PHE A 111 -20.93 9.29 -6.51
CA PHE A 111 -22.29 9.76 -6.20
C PHE A 111 -22.36 10.62 -4.93
N ILE A 112 -21.23 10.85 -4.25
CA ILE A 112 -21.21 11.60 -2.99
C ILE A 112 -20.91 13.08 -3.26
N ASN A 113 -21.68 13.96 -2.62
CA ASN A 113 -21.34 15.36 -2.48
C ASN A 113 -20.60 15.57 -1.15
N PRO A 114 -19.32 16.02 -1.16
CA PRO A 114 -18.49 16.15 0.05
C PRO A 114 -19.06 17.12 1.09
N THR A 115 -19.71 18.19 0.65
CA THR A 115 -20.24 19.22 1.56
C THR A 115 -21.50 18.75 2.29
N GLN A 116 -22.26 17.84 1.70
CA GLN A 116 -23.48 17.31 2.29
C GLN A 116 -23.26 16.04 3.10
N ASN A 117 -22.33 15.16 2.69
CA ASN A 117 -22.14 13.84 3.23
C ASN A 117 -20.68 13.53 3.58
N LEU A 118 -20.01 14.46 4.28
CA LEU A 118 -18.60 14.34 4.62
C LEU A 118 -18.28 13.06 5.43
N ALA A 119 -19.15 12.69 6.39
CA ALA A 119 -18.95 11.49 7.20
C ALA A 119 -18.97 10.22 6.35
N LEU A 120 -19.91 10.11 5.41
CA LEU A 120 -19.98 8.98 4.47
C LEU A 120 -18.74 8.94 3.57
N LEU A 121 -18.34 10.09 3.04
CA LEU A 121 -17.16 10.22 2.18
C LEU A 121 -15.89 9.74 2.91
N ILE A 122 -15.67 10.16 4.15
CA ILE A 122 -14.54 9.74 4.97
C ILE A 122 -14.65 8.25 5.35
N GLY A 123 -15.86 7.77 5.65
CA GLY A 123 -16.11 6.35 5.91
C GLY A 123 -15.73 5.45 4.73
N VAL A 124 -16.11 5.84 3.51
CA VAL A 124 -15.71 5.16 2.28
C VAL A 124 -14.18 5.27 2.06
N GLY A 125 -13.58 6.43 2.36
CA GLY A 125 -12.13 6.62 2.34
C GLY A 125 -11.41 5.68 3.31
N LEU A 126 -11.98 5.43 4.48
CA LEU A 126 -11.46 4.47 5.45
C LEU A 126 -11.53 3.03 4.89
N ILE A 127 -12.59 2.67 4.19
CA ILE A 127 -12.69 1.37 3.51
C ILE A 127 -11.59 1.23 2.46
N ILE A 128 -11.34 2.26 1.65
CA ILE A 128 -10.23 2.28 0.69
C ILE A 128 -8.89 2.09 1.41
N ALA A 129 -8.67 2.78 2.54
CA ALA A 129 -7.44 2.66 3.32
C ALA A 129 -7.24 1.25 3.89
N ILE A 130 -8.29 0.62 4.44
CA ILE A 130 -8.25 -0.76 4.94
C ILE A 130 -7.95 -1.73 3.79
N ALA A 131 -8.63 -1.59 2.66
CA ALA A 131 -8.41 -2.43 1.49
C ALA A 131 -6.99 -2.27 0.94
N SER A 132 -6.49 -1.04 0.82
CA SER A 132 -5.13 -0.75 0.38
C SER A 132 -4.09 -1.32 1.35
N ALA A 133 -4.24 -1.12 2.66
CA ALA A 133 -3.32 -1.65 3.66
C ALA A 133 -3.29 -3.18 3.69
N THR A 134 -4.44 -3.82 3.45
CA THR A 134 -4.56 -5.29 3.31
C THR A 134 -3.90 -5.78 2.02
N GLN A 135 -4.10 -5.04 0.93
CA GLN A 135 -3.45 -5.31 -0.36
C GLN A 135 -1.93 -5.22 -0.25
N ASP A 136 -1.39 -4.21 0.45
CA ASP A 136 0.05 -4.01 0.64
C ASP A 136 0.71 -5.23 1.28
N ILE A 137 0.13 -5.79 2.35
CA ILE A 137 0.61 -7.01 2.99
C ILE A 137 0.67 -8.16 1.99
N THR A 138 -0.38 -8.31 1.19
CA THR A 138 -0.51 -9.43 0.24
C THR A 138 0.46 -9.27 -0.93
N VAL A 139 0.64 -8.06 -1.42
CA VAL A 139 1.60 -7.71 -2.49
C VAL A 139 3.03 -7.96 -2.02
N ASP A 140 3.38 -7.54 -0.80
CA ASP A 140 4.71 -7.77 -0.23
C ASP A 140 5.02 -9.27 -0.09
N ALA A 141 4.05 -10.06 0.35
CA ALA A 141 4.19 -11.49 0.43
C ALA A 141 4.39 -12.13 -0.96
N LEU A 142 3.52 -11.78 -1.93
CA LEU A 142 3.64 -12.30 -3.30
C LEU A 142 4.95 -11.89 -3.98
N ARG A 143 5.45 -10.67 -3.71
CA ARG A 143 6.74 -10.19 -4.20
C ARG A 143 7.91 -11.05 -3.70
N ILE A 144 7.92 -11.36 -2.40
CA ILE A 144 8.95 -12.21 -1.79
C ILE A 144 8.90 -13.62 -2.40
N GLU A 145 7.70 -14.15 -2.59
CA GLU A 145 7.47 -15.47 -3.19
C GLU A 145 7.91 -15.58 -4.67
N GLN A 146 8.13 -14.44 -5.38
CA GLN A 146 8.66 -14.45 -6.76
C GLN A 146 10.14 -14.88 -6.85
N ILE A 147 10.88 -14.80 -5.76
CA ILE A 147 12.34 -14.98 -5.75
C ILE A 147 12.70 -16.04 -4.70
N ASN A 148 13.60 -16.96 -5.08
CA ASN A 148 14.05 -17.98 -4.15
C ASN A 148 14.92 -17.37 -3.03
N GLU A 149 14.82 -17.91 -1.82
CA GLU A 149 15.56 -17.44 -0.63
C GLU A 149 17.10 -17.42 -0.83
N ASN A 150 17.62 -18.30 -1.69
CA ASN A 150 19.05 -18.43 -1.98
C ASN A 150 19.57 -17.38 -3.01
N GLU A 151 18.68 -16.59 -3.63
CA GLU A 151 19.02 -15.60 -4.65
C GLU A 151 19.18 -14.18 -4.06
N GLY A 152 20.15 -13.97 -3.16
CA GLY A 152 20.30 -12.70 -2.42
C GLY A 152 20.42 -11.46 -3.31
N LYS A 153 21.10 -11.55 -4.48
CA LYS A 153 21.16 -10.43 -5.45
C LYS A 153 19.80 -10.11 -6.06
N SER A 154 19.05 -11.13 -6.47
CA SER A 154 17.69 -10.98 -7.02
C SER A 154 16.74 -10.46 -5.96
N MET A 155 16.88 -10.86 -4.71
CA MET A 155 16.07 -10.40 -3.59
C MET A 155 16.25 -8.89 -3.35
N ALA A 156 17.51 -8.42 -3.35
CA ALA A 156 17.82 -6.99 -3.22
C ALA A 156 17.28 -6.17 -4.41
N ALA A 157 17.46 -6.66 -5.64
CA ALA A 157 16.93 -6.03 -6.84
C ALA A 157 15.39 -6.00 -6.83
N GLY A 158 14.74 -7.08 -6.40
CA GLY A 158 13.29 -7.16 -6.24
C GLY A 158 12.76 -6.14 -5.23
N ALA A 159 13.47 -5.93 -4.11
CA ALA A 159 13.11 -4.89 -3.15
C ALA A 159 13.17 -3.48 -3.77
N ALA A 160 14.23 -3.18 -4.52
CA ALA A 160 14.36 -1.92 -5.24
C ALA A 160 13.24 -1.74 -6.29
N MET A 161 12.94 -2.79 -7.08
CA MET A 161 11.88 -2.76 -8.08
C MET A 161 10.49 -2.57 -7.48
N ALA A 162 10.23 -3.11 -6.29
CA ALA A 162 8.97 -2.89 -5.58
C ALA A 162 8.80 -1.42 -5.18
N VAL A 163 9.88 -0.78 -4.69
CA VAL A 163 9.86 0.65 -4.33
C VAL A 163 9.64 1.51 -5.59
N VAL A 164 10.38 1.24 -6.66
CA VAL A 164 10.19 1.94 -7.96
C VAL A 164 8.77 1.75 -8.46
N GLY A 165 8.24 0.53 -8.39
CA GLY A 165 6.86 0.23 -8.75
C GLY A 165 5.85 1.03 -7.91
N TRP A 166 6.03 1.05 -6.59
CA TRP A 166 5.15 1.81 -5.69
C TRP A 166 5.09 3.29 -6.06
N TRP A 167 6.27 3.91 -6.25
CA TRP A 167 6.33 5.30 -6.71
C TRP A 167 5.74 5.48 -8.10
N THR A 168 5.92 4.52 -9.01
CA THR A 168 5.32 4.55 -10.35
C THR A 168 3.80 4.57 -10.26
N GLY A 169 3.20 3.66 -9.50
CA GLY A 169 1.75 3.62 -9.28
C GLY A 169 1.21 4.91 -8.67
N TYR A 170 1.85 5.41 -7.62
CA TYR A 170 1.48 6.66 -6.97
C TYR A 170 1.62 7.88 -7.88
N LYS A 171 2.72 8.01 -8.61
CA LYS A 171 3.01 9.17 -9.46
C LYS A 171 2.16 9.18 -10.72
N LEU A 172 2.12 8.08 -11.48
CA LEU A 172 1.29 7.97 -12.68
C LEU A 172 -0.19 8.08 -12.35
N GLY A 173 -0.64 7.42 -11.30
CA GLY A 173 -2.01 7.57 -10.83
C GLY A 173 -2.35 9.02 -10.49
N GLY A 174 -1.42 9.75 -9.83
CA GLY A 174 -1.58 11.17 -9.52
C GLY A 174 -1.64 12.06 -10.77
N VAL A 175 -0.82 11.76 -11.78
CA VAL A 175 -0.86 12.44 -13.09
C VAL A 175 -2.24 12.23 -13.74
N ILE A 176 -2.70 10.97 -13.82
CA ILE A 176 -4.00 10.63 -14.40
C ILE A 176 -5.13 11.35 -13.64
N ALA A 177 -5.14 11.29 -12.31
CA ALA A 177 -6.16 11.93 -11.50
C ALA A 177 -6.26 13.44 -11.74
N LEU A 178 -5.11 14.13 -11.69
CA LEU A 178 -5.09 15.59 -11.79
C LEU A 178 -5.42 16.09 -13.21
N PHE A 179 -4.89 15.45 -14.24
CA PHE A 179 -5.22 15.79 -15.62
C PHE A 179 -6.69 15.48 -15.96
N SER A 180 -7.22 14.35 -15.49
CA SER A 180 -8.64 14.04 -15.69
C SER A 180 -9.54 15.06 -15.02
N ALA A 181 -9.26 15.42 -13.76
CA ALA A 181 -10.02 16.40 -13.02
C ALA A 181 -9.94 17.80 -13.67
N GLU A 182 -8.77 18.23 -14.17
CA GLU A 182 -8.64 19.50 -14.89
C GLU A 182 -9.37 19.47 -16.24
N PHE A 183 -9.28 18.37 -16.96
CA PHE A 183 -9.94 18.18 -18.25
C PHE A 183 -11.47 18.27 -18.12
N PHE A 184 -12.06 17.52 -17.19
CA PHE A 184 -13.50 17.54 -16.96
C PHE A 184 -13.98 18.90 -16.43
N GLN A 185 -13.21 19.56 -15.58
CA GLN A 185 -13.51 20.89 -15.10
C GLN A 185 -13.53 21.92 -16.26
N LYS A 186 -12.56 21.85 -17.19
CA LYS A 186 -12.53 22.72 -18.38
C LYS A 186 -13.67 22.45 -19.37
N MET A 187 -14.20 21.23 -19.37
CA MET A 187 -15.39 20.85 -20.13
C MET A 187 -16.69 21.35 -19.50
N GLY A 188 -16.64 21.99 -18.33
CA GLY A 188 -17.81 22.49 -17.63
C GLY A 188 -18.61 21.41 -16.88
N ILE A 189 -18.01 20.25 -16.61
CA ILE A 189 -18.65 19.21 -15.82
C ILE A 189 -18.60 19.63 -14.34
N GLU A 190 -19.74 19.83 -13.71
CA GLU A 190 -19.83 20.25 -12.30
C GLU A 190 -19.22 19.17 -11.37
N ASP A 191 -19.59 17.90 -11.58
CA ASP A 191 -19.10 16.75 -10.81
C ASP A 191 -17.79 16.17 -11.38
N TYR A 192 -16.81 17.03 -11.68
CA TYR A 192 -15.56 16.62 -12.35
C TYR A 192 -14.68 15.68 -11.49
N TRP A 193 -14.71 15.81 -10.16
CA TRP A 193 -14.02 14.85 -9.28
C TRP A 193 -14.68 13.48 -9.28
N GLN A 194 -16.01 13.44 -9.19
CA GLN A 194 -16.80 12.22 -9.26
C GLN A 194 -16.54 11.48 -10.58
N THR A 195 -16.53 12.21 -11.70
CA THR A 195 -16.18 11.67 -13.02
C THR A 195 -14.72 11.19 -13.07
N THR A 196 -13.80 11.90 -12.41
CA THR A 196 -12.40 11.48 -12.29
C THR A 196 -12.25 10.15 -11.55
N PHE A 197 -13.03 9.92 -10.48
CA PHE A 197 -12.99 8.64 -9.78
C PHE A 197 -13.46 7.47 -10.63
N LEU A 198 -14.36 7.67 -11.57
CA LEU A 198 -14.72 6.63 -12.57
C LEU A 198 -13.54 6.30 -13.49
N VAL A 199 -12.78 7.30 -13.95
CA VAL A 199 -11.57 7.07 -14.74
C VAL A 199 -10.53 6.29 -13.93
N LEU A 200 -10.32 6.64 -12.65
CA LEU A 200 -9.42 5.90 -11.78
C LEU A 200 -9.90 4.48 -11.50
N GLY A 201 -11.21 4.26 -11.48
CA GLY A 201 -11.80 2.93 -11.44
C GLY A 201 -11.45 2.07 -12.66
N VAL A 202 -11.44 2.66 -13.85
CA VAL A 202 -10.96 1.98 -15.06
C VAL A 202 -9.49 1.57 -14.94
N VAL A 203 -8.64 2.43 -14.35
CA VAL A 203 -7.24 2.10 -14.10
C VAL A 203 -7.12 0.89 -13.16
N ILE A 204 -7.94 0.79 -12.11
CA ILE A 204 -7.98 -0.39 -11.23
C ILE A 204 -8.37 -1.65 -12.00
N ILE A 205 -9.35 -1.57 -12.89
CA ILE A 205 -9.74 -2.71 -13.75
C ILE A 205 -8.54 -3.15 -14.61
N LEU A 206 -7.83 -2.22 -15.23
CA LEU A 206 -6.64 -2.52 -16.02
C LEU A 206 -5.53 -3.14 -15.17
N MET A 207 -5.33 -2.67 -13.93
CA MET A 207 -4.38 -3.25 -12.98
C MET A 207 -4.77 -4.68 -12.58
N ASN A 208 -6.07 -4.97 -12.38
CA ASN A 208 -6.55 -6.33 -12.14
C ASN A 208 -6.29 -7.26 -13.32
N ILE A 209 -6.49 -6.77 -14.56
CA ILE A 209 -6.17 -7.53 -15.76
C ILE A 209 -4.66 -7.80 -15.84
N ALA A 210 -3.83 -6.78 -15.57
CA ALA A 210 -2.39 -6.91 -15.55
C ALA A 210 -1.89 -7.88 -14.46
N LEU A 211 -2.55 -7.91 -13.30
CA LEU A 211 -2.26 -8.86 -12.22
C LEU A 211 -2.40 -10.33 -12.67
N MET A 212 -3.25 -10.63 -13.65
CA MET A 212 -3.41 -12.01 -14.15
C MET A 212 -2.13 -12.53 -14.83
N PHE A 213 -1.24 -11.65 -15.30
CA PHE A 213 0.06 -12.01 -15.86
C PHE A 213 1.16 -12.21 -14.80
N VAL A 214 0.87 -11.89 -13.55
CA VAL A 214 1.79 -12.17 -12.43
C VAL A 214 1.61 -13.62 -12.01
N TYR A 215 2.67 -14.41 -12.14
CA TYR A 215 2.67 -15.79 -11.69
C TYR A 215 2.67 -15.86 -10.16
N GLU A 216 1.80 -16.68 -9.58
CA GLU A 216 1.86 -17.01 -8.16
C GLU A 216 2.44 -18.41 -8.02
N PRO A 217 3.60 -18.57 -7.34
CA PRO A 217 4.19 -19.87 -7.11
C PRO A 217 3.26 -20.77 -6.28
N ILE A 218 3.12 -22.03 -6.70
CA ILE A 218 2.35 -23.01 -5.91
C ILE A 218 3.19 -23.42 -4.70
N GLU A 219 2.89 -22.86 -3.56
CA GLU A 219 3.58 -23.22 -2.31
C GLU A 219 3.08 -24.55 -1.74
N THR A 220 3.67 -25.63 -2.18
CA THR A 220 3.46 -26.97 -1.58
C THR A 220 3.92 -27.00 -0.11
N ASN A 221 4.90 -26.17 0.26
CA ASN A 221 5.48 -26.12 1.60
C ASN A 221 4.75 -25.17 2.57
N ARG A 222 3.84 -24.32 2.09
CA ARG A 222 3.19 -23.34 2.95
C ARG A 222 2.27 -23.99 3.98
N GLU A 223 1.47 -24.97 3.55
CA GLU A 223 0.58 -25.71 4.45
C GLU A 223 1.41 -26.53 5.46
N THR A 224 2.54 -27.03 5.05
CA THR A 224 3.45 -27.79 5.93
C THR A 224 4.08 -26.86 6.97
N LYS A 225 4.65 -25.73 6.55
CA LYS A 225 5.21 -24.71 7.46
C LYS A 225 4.15 -24.16 8.41
N GLN A 226 2.93 -23.93 7.93
CA GLN A 226 1.83 -23.44 8.75
C GLN A 226 1.39 -24.50 9.78
N ARG A 227 1.28 -25.76 9.40
CA ARG A 227 1.00 -26.88 10.32
C ARG A 227 2.10 -27.08 11.38
N GLU A 228 3.36 -26.89 11.01
CA GLU A 228 4.48 -26.95 11.95
C GLU A 228 4.43 -25.80 12.95
N THR A 229 4.18 -24.58 12.49
CA THR A 229 3.99 -23.40 13.34
C THR A 229 2.80 -23.58 14.27
N ASP A 230 1.66 -24.07 13.77
CA ASP A 230 0.47 -24.34 14.57
C ASP A 230 0.73 -25.40 15.66
N LYS A 231 1.51 -26.47 15.36
CA LYS A 231 1.93 -27.47 16.33
C LYS A 231 2.86 -26.91 17.42
N LEU A 232 3.78 -26.02 17.05
CA LEU A 232 4.66 -25.36 18.02
C LEU A 232 3.86 -24.45 18.96
N ILE A 233 2.91 -23.70 18.43
CA ILE A 233 2.02 -22.84 19.22
C ILE A 233 1.11 -23.68 20.13
N GLU A 234 0.56 -24.79 19.62
CA GLU A 234 -0.27 -25.71 20.41
C GLU A 234 0.53 -26.34 21.58
N LYS A 235 1.79 -26.66 21.35
CA LYS A 235 2.70 -27.20 22.37
C LYS A 235 3.05 -26.18 23.46
N GLU A 236 3.19 -24.90 23.10
CA GLU A 236 3.56 -23.84 24.03
C GLU A 236 2.35 -23.29 24.84
N LEU A 237 1.16 -23.26 24.23
CA LEU A 237 -0.04 -22.61 24.81
C LEU A 237 -1.12 -23.56 25.31
N GLY A 238 -1.00 -24.87 25.03
CA GLY A 238 -1.93 -25.90 25.54
C GLY A 238 -3.37 -25.77 25.05
N SER A 239 -3.67 -24.86 24.10
CA SER A 239 -5.03 -24.63 23.60
C SER A 239 -5.01 -24.19 22.14
N ARG A 240 -5.87 -24.81 21.32
CA ARG A 240 -6.04 -24.54 19.88
C ARG A 240 -7.14 -23.50 19.62
N ASN A 241 -7.14 -22.39 20.34
CA ASN A 241 -8.10 -21.34 20.10
C ASN A 241 -7.50 -20.28 19.17
N ILE A 242 -8.26 -19.77 18.19
CA ILE A 242 -7.84 -18.68 17.29
C ILE A 242 -7.30 -17.49 18.09
N ILE A 243 -7.92 -17.19 19.23
CA ILE A 243 -7.52 -16.09 20.11
C ILE A 243 -6.13 -16.32 20.71
N THR A 244 -5.84 -17.54 21.21
CA THR A 244 -4.53 -17.85 21.80
C THR A 244 -3.42 -17.85 20.76
N THR A 245 -3.68 -18.38 19.56
CA THR A 245 -2.75 -18.33 18.44
C THR A 245 -2.48 -16.89 17.99
N PHE A 246 -3.49 -16.05 17.94
CA PHE A 246 -3.37 -14.64 17.60
C PHE A 246 -2.59 -13.85 18.67
N MET A 247 -2.88 -14.09 19.95
CA MET A 247 -2.12 -13.47 21.06
C MET A 247 -0.65 -13.90 21.07
N ALA A 248 -0.36 -15.17 20.82
CA ALA A 248 1.02 -15.67 20.72
C ALA A 248 1.77 -15.04 19.54
N TYR A 249 1.11 -14.87 18.41
CA TYR A 249 1.69 -14.17 17.26
C TYR A 249 2.01 -12.70 17.61
N ILE A 250 1.10 -11.98 18.24
CA ILE A 250 1.33 -10.59 18.67
C ILE A 250 2.50 -10.52 19.65
N VAL A 251 2.49 -11.34 20.68
CA VAL A 251 3.55 -11.37 21.71
C VAL A 251 4.89 -11.79 21.10
N GLY A 252 4.91 -12.79 20.24
CA GLY A 252 6.14 -13.27 19.57
C GLY A 252 6.68 -12.27 18.55
N THR A 253 5.79 -11.65 17.75
CA THR A 253 6.19 -10.75 16.65
C THR A 253 6.59 -9.36 17.16
N ILE A 254 5.96 -8.86 18.22
CA ILE A 254 6.21 -7.52 18.75
C ILE A 254 6.94 -7.57 20.08
N GLY A 255 6.45 -8.38 21.00
CA GLY A 255 6.99 -8.43 22.36
C GLY A 255 8.48 -8.77 22.39
N GLY A 256 8.89 -9.80 21.65
CA GLY A 256 10.28 -10.21 21.56
C GLY A 256 11.22 -9.12 21.04
N PRO A 257 11.00 -8.59 19.82
CA PRO A 257 11.81 -7.51 19.25
C PRO A 257 11.81 -6.23 20.10
N VAL A 258 10.65 -5.81 20.62
CA VAL A 258 10.54 -4.61 21.48
C VAL A 258 11.32 -4.80 22.76
N ILE A 259 11.13 -5.90 23.47
CA ILE A 259 11.87 -6.20 24.69
C ILE A 259 13.38 -6.26 24.43
N SER A 260 13.80 -6.92 23.34
CA SER A 260 15.20 -6.99 22.93
C SER A 260 15.78 -5.62 22.62
N PHE A 261 15.02 -4.75 21.94
CA PHE A 261 15.43 -3.39 21.63
C PHE A 261 15.66 -2.55 22.88
N PHE A 262 14.73 -2.62 23.85
CA PHE A 262 14.86 -1.92 25.12
C PHE A 262 15.99 -2.50 26.01
N LYS A 263 16.16 -3.83 26.02
CA LYS A 263 17.27 -4.48 26.76
C LYS A 263 18.63 -4.10 26.19
N LYS A 264 18.75 -4.03 24.84
CA LYS A 264 20.02 -3.75 24.16
C LYS A 264 20.47 -2.28 24.33
N ASN A 265 19.54 -1.34 24.26
CA ASN A 265 19.84 0.10 24.20
C ASN A 265 19.61 0.82 25.55
N GLY A 266 18.96 0.19 26.50
CA GLY A 266 18.45 0.85 27.71
C GLY A 266 17.22 1.70 27.46
N PHE A 267 16.43 1.95 28.50
CA PHE A 267 15.11 2.61 28.36
C PHE A 267 15.21 4.03 27.77
N ALA A 268 16.12 4.86 28.27
CA ALA A 268 16.22 6.27 27.87
C ALA A 268 16.61 6.42 26.37
N ILE A 269 17.60 5.65 25.91
CA ILE A 269 18.05 5.70 24.50
C ILE A 269 16.99 5.10 23.60
N ALA A 270 16.39 3.96 23.95
CA ALA A 270 15.34 3.32 23.18
C ALA A 270 14.10 4.24 23.04
N ALA A 271 13.65 4.85 24.13
CA ALA A 271 12.54 5.81 24.12
C ALA A 271 12.88 7.07 23.30
N GLY A 272 14.11 7.57 23.39
CA GLY A 272 14.58 8.69 22.57
C GLY A 272 14.57 8.38 21.06
N ILE A 273 15.05 7.21 20.66
CA ILE A 273 15.03 6.76 19.25
C ILE A 273 13.59 6.64 18.74
N LEU A 274 12.72 5.97 19.51
CA LEU A 274 11.31 5.80 19.13
C LEU A 274 10.58 7.15 19.06
N GLY A 275 10.82 8.04 20.04
CA GLY A 275 10.27 9.39 20.03
C GLY A 275 10.71 10.21 18.82
N PHE A 276 11.99 10.15 18.47
CA PHE A 276 12.52 10.80 17.26
C PHE A 276 11.88 10.26 15.97
N VAL A 277 11.83 8.94 15.82
CA VAL A 277 11.20 8.29 14.63
C VAL A 277 9.72 8.66 14.55
N PHE A 278 9.01 8.66 15.67
CA PHE A 278 7.59 9.01 15.73
C PHE A 278 7.35 10.47 15.30
N LEU A 279 8.08 11.42 15.88
CA LEU A 279 7.96 12.85 15.54
C LEU A 279 8.34 13.12 14.09
N PHE A 280 9.41 12.47 13.60
CA PHE A 280 9.83 12.58 12.20
C PHE A 280 8.73 12.08 11.25
N LYS A 281 8.15 10.90 11.56
CA LYS A 281 7.10 10.31 10.73
C LYS A 281 5.79 11.12 10.74
N ILE A 282 5.43 11.72 11.86
CA ILE A 282 4.31 12.65 11.92
C ILE A 282 4.56 13.84 11.00
N GLY A 283 5.73 14.47 11.11
CA GLY A 283 6.11 15.62 10.27
C GLY A 283 6.06 15.26 8.77
N GLU A 284 6.67 14.14 8.38
CA GLU A 284 6.66 13.63 7.00
C GLU A 284 5.22 13.41 6.48
N ALA A 285 4.37 12.76 7.28
CA ALA A 285 2.99 12.47 6.90
C ALA A 285 2.16 13.75 6.71
N PHE A 286 2.29 14.72 7.59
CA PHE A 286 1.59 16.01 7.45
C PHE A 286 2.08 16.81 6.25
N LEU A 287 3.40 16.95 6.07
CA LEU A 287 3.98 17.67 4.95
C LEU A 287 3.58 17.06 3.61
N GLY A 288 3.66 15.73 3.50
CA GLY A 288 3.31 15.02 2.27
C GLY A 288 1.87 15.26 1.82
N ARG A 289 0.95 15.41 2.76
CA ARG A 289 -0.48 15.63 2.45
C ARG A 289 -0.85 17.09 2.26
N MET A 290 -0.32 17.96 3.11
CA MET A 290 -0.61 19.39 3.03
C MET A 290 0.09 20.05 1.86
N SER A 291 1.14 19.46 1.30
CA SER A 291 1.84 20.01 0.13
C SER A 291 0.92 20.27 -1.06
N ILE A 292 -0.01 19.34 -1.36
CA ILE A 292 -0.92 19.52 -2.51
C ILE A 292 -1.96 20.62 -2.25
N VAL A 293 -2.41 20.74 -1.01
CA VAL A 293 -3.31 21.82 -0.57
C VAL A 293 -2.61 23.16 -0.68
N PHE A 294 -1.35 23.24 -0.21
CA PHE A 294 -0.50 24.41 -0.30
C PHE A 294 -0.26 24.84 -1.76
N TYR A 295 0.11 23.91 -2.66
CA TYR A 295 0.29 24.24 -4.09
C TYR A 295 -0.97 24.84 -4.70
N LYS A 296 -2.13 24.32 -4.34
CA LYS A 296 -3.40 24.87 -4.81
C LYS A 296 -3.66 26.29 -4.28
N GLU A 297 -3.33 26.55 -3.02
CA GLU A 297 -3.53 27.86 -2.37
C GLU A 297 -2.62 28.95 -2.93
N ILE A 298 -1.40 28.61 -3.34
CA ILE A 298 -0.48 29.55 -4.00
C ILE A 298 -0.76 29.72 -5.50
N GLY A 299 -1.83 29.11 -6.02
CA GLY A 299 -2.36 29.37 -7.36
C GLY A 299 -1.95 28.38 -8.44
N PHE A 300 -1.28 27.27 -8.12
CA PHE A 300 -0.98 26.24 -9.14
C PHE A 300 -2.25 25.57 -9.65
N SER A 301 -2.33 25.37 -10.97
CA SER A 301 -3.37 24.54 -11.58
C SER A 301 -3.13 23.05 -11.31
N LYS A 302 -4.19 22.23 -11.44
CA LYS A 302 -4.07 20.77 -11.32
C LYS A 302 -3.05 20.20 -12.32
N GLY A 303 -3.05 20.68 -13.55
CA GLY A 303 -2.09 20.28 -14.58
C GLY A 303 -0.64 20.62 -14.22
N GLN A 304 -0.41 21.83 -13.66
CA GLN A 304 0.93 22.18 -13.17
C GLN A 304 1.38 21.27 -12.02
N ILE A 305 0.51 20.98 -11.07
CA ILE A 305 0.82 20.03 -9.98
C ILE A 305 1.08 18.63 -10.55
N ALA A 306 0.31 18.20 -11.56
CA ALA A 306 0.52 16.92 -12.23
C ALA A 306 1.92 16.83 -12.88
N ILE A 307 2.34 17.88 -13.59
CA ILE A 307 3.63 17.90 -14.28
C ILE A 307 4.78 18.01 -13.26
N TYR A 308 4.78 19.04 -12.42
CA TYR A 308 5.93 19.35 -11.59
C TYR A 308 6.06 18.48 -10.35
N SER A 309 4.94 18.21 -9.64
CA SER A 309 4.98 17.43 -8.41
C SER A 309 4.87 15.92 -8.66
N LYS A 310 4.05 15.49 -9.61
CA LYS A 310 3.84 14.07 -9.88
C LYS A 310 4.68 13.55 -11.03
N GLY A 311 4.85 14.32 -12.10
CA GLY A 311 5.64 13.93 -13.28
C GLY A 311 7.15 14.08 -13.08
N LEU A 312 7.65 15.30 -12.81
CA LEU A 312 9.08 15.59 -12.73
C LEU A 312 9.66 15.36 -11.34
N GLY A 313 8.88 15.31 -10.29
CA GLY A 313 9.32 15.12 -8.91
C GLY A 313 9.70 13.67 -8.57
N TRP A 314 10.33 12.96 -9.50
CA TRP A 314 10.79 11.57 -9.30
C TRP A 314 12.11 11.55 -8.55
#